data_d7df63c2cd6ea9ba0bb640ee380e433d
#
_entry.id   d7df63c2cd6ea9ba0bb640ee380e433d
#
_cell.length_a   1.000
_cell.length_b   1.000
_cell.length_c   1.000
_cell.angle_alpha   90.00
_cell.angle_beta   90.00
_cell.angle_gamma   90.00
#
_symmetry.space_group_name_H-M   'P 1'
#
loop_
_entity.id
_entity.type
_entity.pdbx_description
1 polymer ?
#
loop_
_entity_poly.entity_id
_entity_poly.type
_entity_poly.pdbx_seq_one_letter_code
_entity_poly.pdbx_strand_id
1 'polypeptide(L)'
;MQVSPNVGSMDAVLDKLYGKVGSPEREEFRKEAYSYCVGQLIYDARKQERMTQAQLAEKVGTDKSYISRIEKGAIEPGVGLFFRIIDALGLKVEIVKPMI
;
A
#
# COMPACT_ATOMS: atom_id res chain seq x y z
N MET A 1 -2.52 10.43 -0.02
CA MET A 1 -2.29 9.49 -1.14
C MET A 1 -3.56 9.39 -1.96
N GLN A 2 -3.43 9.63 -3.24
CA GLN A 2 -4.59 9.54 -4.13
C GLN A 2 -4.72 8.12 -4.66
N VAL A 3 -5.94 7.57 -4.59
CA VAL A 3 -6.20 6.25 -5.16
C VAL A 3 -6.28 6.40 -6.68
N SER A 4 -5.63 5.46 -7.38
CA SER A 4 -5.62 5.47 -8.84
C SER A 4 -7.04 5.41 -9.41
N PRO A 5 -7.38 6.24 -10.41
CA PRO A 5 -8.70 6.15 -11.04
C PRO A 5 -8.93 4.84 -11.79
N ASN A 6 -7.88 4.04 -11.97
CA ASN A 6 -7.97 2.77 -12.69
C ASN A 6 -8.32 1.57 -11.81
N VAL A 7 -8.61 1.78 -10.53
CA VAL A 7 -8.98 0.69 -9.62
C VAL A 7 -10.20 -0.07 -10.16
N GLY A 8 -11.19 0.63 -10.68
CA GLY A 8 -12.36 -0.01 -11.28
C GLY A 8 -12.04 -0.88 -12.49
N SER A 9 -11.16 -0.38 -13.37
CA SER A 9 -10.70 -1.13 -14.54
C SER A 9 -9.91 -2.37 -14.12
N MET A 10 -9.09 -2.25 -13.08
CA MET A 10 -8.36 -3.37 -12.54
C MET A 10 -9.28 -4.45 -11.99
N ASP A 11 -10.32 -4.06 -11.27
CA ASP A 11 -11.30 -5.00 -10.76
C ASP A 11 -11.99 -5.78 -11.88
N ALA A 12 -12.31 -5.12 -12.99
CA ALA A 12 -12.91 -5.77 -14.15
C ALA A 12 -11.98 -6.84 -14.77
N VAL A 13 -10.69 -6.53 -14.85
CA VAL A 13 -9.69 -7.49 -15.33
C VAL A 13 -9.55 -8.66 -14.36
N LEU A 14 -9.52 -8.37 -13.07
CA LEU A 14 -9.40 -9.41 -12.04
C LEU A 14 -10.62 -10.33 -12.03
N ASP A 15 -11.83 -9.83 -12.31
CA ASP A 15 -13.03 -10.64 -12.41
C ASP A 15 -12.89 -11.73 -13.49
N LYS A 16 -12.27 -11.39 -14.60
CA LYS A 16 -12.05 -12.33 -15.69
C LYS A 16 -11.01 -13.38 -15.37
N LEU A 17 -9.94 -12.98 -14.66
CA LEU A 17 -8.79 -13.84 -14.43
C LEU A 17 -8.91 -14.69 -13.16
N TYR A 18 -9.52 -14.15 -12.11
CA TYR A 18 -9.46 -14.74 -10.77
C TYR A 18 -10.82 -14.99 -10.14
N GLY A 19 -11.89 -14.75 -10.87
CA GLY A 19 -13.26 -14.97 -10.37
C GLY A 19 -13.94 -13.65 -9.98
N LYS A 20 -15.20 -13.78 -9.58
CA LYS A 20 -16.02 -12.62 -9.25
C LYS A 20 -15.64 -12.00 -7.92
N VAL A 21 -15.89 -10.69 -7.80
CA VAL A 21 -15.74 -9.97 -6.54
C VAL A 21 -16.57 -10.68 -5.46
N GLY A 22 -15.96 -10.88 -4.30
CA GLY A 22 -16.59 -11.58 -3.19
C GLY A 22 -16.25 -13.06 -3.10
N SER A 23 -15.67 -13.67 -4.16
CA SER A 23 -15.19 -15.05 -4.04
C SER A 23 -13.94 -15.09 -3.15
N PRO A 24 -13.70 -16.21 -2.41
CA PRO A 24 -12.52 -16.30 -1.54
C PRO A 24 -11.20 -16.10 -2.31
N GLU A 25 -11.06 -16.68 -3.49
CA GLU A 25 -9.87 -16.54 -4.31
C GLU A 25 -9.66 -15.10 -4.76
N ARG A 26 -10.73 -14.41 -5.15
CA ARG A 26 -10.66 -13.03 -5.61
C ARG A 26 -10.30 -12.09 -4.47
N GLU A 27 -10.87 -12.27 -3.29
CA GLU A 27 -10.58 -11.43 -2.14
C GLU A 27 -9.15 -11.62 -1.67
N GLU A 28 -8.65 -12.85 -1.65
CA GLU A 28 -7.26 -13.11 -1.28
C GLU A 28 -6.29 -12.43 -2.25
N PHE A 29 -6.52 -12.56 -3.55
CA PHE A 29 -5.69 -11.92 -4.55
C PHE A 29 -5.72 -10.41 -4.43
N ARG A 30 -6.90 -9.83 -4.20
CA ARG A 30 -7.08 -8.39 -4.05
C ARG A 30 -6.29 -7.84 -2.87
N LYS A 31 -6.34 -8.56 -1.75
CA LYS A 31 -5.60 -8.19 -0.55
C LYS A 31 -4.10 -8.19 -0.80
N GLU A 32 -3.58 -9.23 -1.43
CA GLU A 32 -2.16 -9.32 -1.78
C GLU A 32 -1.74 -8.21 -2.74
N ALA A 33 -2.57 -7.92 -3.74
CA ALA A 33 -2.30 -6.86 -4.69
C ALA A 33 -2.23 -5.49 -4.03
N TYR A 34 -3.13 -5.20 -3.11
CA TYR A 34 -3.14 -3.92 -2.40
C TYR A 34 -1.92 -3.80 -1.48
N SER A 35 -1.55 -4.86 -0.78
CA SER A 35 -0.36 -4.85 0.07
C SER A 35 0.89 -4.60 -0.74
N TYR A 36 0.99 -5.22 -1.91
CA TYR A 36 2.11 -5.00 -2.82
C TYR A 36 2.16 -3.54 -3.31
N CYS A 37 1.02 -3.00 -3.74
CA CYS A 37 0.96 -1.63 -4.23
C CYS A 37 1.31 -0.60 -3.16
N VAL A 38 0.81 -0.80 -1.94
CA VAL A 38 1.12 0.07 -0.81
C VAL A 38 2.61 -0.01 -0.49
N GLY A 39 3.17 -1.20 -0.47
CA GLY A 39 4.60 -1.40 -0.21
C GLY A 39 5.47 -0.71 -1.25
N GLN A 40 5.11 -0.82 -2.52
CA GLN A 40 5.85 -0.19 -3.61
C GLN A 40 5.78 1.33 -3.51
N LEU A 41 4.63 1.86 -3.17
CA LEU A 41 4.43 3.29 -3.01
C LEU A 41 5.30 3.84 -1.89
N ILE A 42 5.36 3.14 -0.77
CA ILE A 42 6.22 3.53 0.36
C ILE A 42 7.70 3.48 -0.04
N TYR A 43 8.09 2.42 -0.73
CA TYR A 43 9.46 2.29 -1.24
C TYR A 43 9.85 3.47 -2.12
N ASP A 44 9.00 3.79 -3.12
CA ASP A 44 9.28 4.87 -4.06
C ASP A 44 9.36 6.22 -3.35
N ALA A 45 8.42 6.50 -2.46
CA ALA A 45 8.40 7.76 -1.70
C ALA A 45 9.62 7.88 -0.79
N ARG A 46 10.01 6.78 -0.15
CA ARG A 46 11.21 6.76 0.71
C ARG A 46 12.46 7.08 -0.12
N LYS A 47 12.58 6.47 -1.30
CA LYS A 47 13.71 6.74 -2.20
C LYS A 47 13.75 8.17 -2.66
N GLN A 48 12.60 8.76 -2.98
CA GLN A 48 12.52 10.17 -3.36
C GLN A 48 12.97 11.09 -2.23
N GLU A 49 12.69 10.74 -0.99
CA GLU A 49 13.13 11.49 0.19
C GLU A 49 14.57 11.17 0.60
N ARG A 50 15.25 10.29 -0.16
CA ARG A 50 16.63 9.88 0.11
C ARG A 50 16.80 9.31 1.53
N MET A 51 15.82 8.56 1.96
CA MET A 51 15.77 8.00 3.30
C MET A 51 16.04 6.49 3.25
N THR A 52 16.83 5.98 4.19
CA THR A 52 17.04 4.55 4.31
C THR A 52 15.85 3.91 5.04
N GLN A 53 15.73 2.58 4.92
CA GLN A 53 14.72 1.86 5.68
C GLN A 53 14.90 2.06 7.19
N ALA A 54 16.16 2.06 7.65
CA ALA A 54 16.46 2.27 9.06
C ALA A 54 16.04 3.67 9.53
N GLN A 55 16.28 4.69 8.71
CA GLN A 55 15.88 6.05 9.04
C GLN A 55 14.36 6.20 9.12
N LEU A 56 13.64 5.61 8.17
CA LEU A 56 12.18 5.62 8.21
C LEU A 56 11.66 4.88 9.44
N ALA A 57 12.23 3.72 9.73
CA ALA A 57 11.83 2.92 10.89
C ALA A 57 12.00 3.71 12.19
N GLU A 58 13.12 4.40 12.35
CA GLU A 58 13.38 5.24 13.51
C GLU A 58 12.35 6.36 13.64
N LYS A 59 12.04 7.02 12.53
CA LYS A 59 11.07 8.12 12.52
C LYS A 59 9.68 7.70 12.96
N VAL A 60 9.28 6.48 12.61
CA VAL A 60 7.90 6.03 12.87
C VAL A 60 7.80 5.08 14.07
N GLY A 61 8.93 4.79 14.73
CA GLY A 61 8.92 4.00 15.96
C GLY A 61 8.83 2.49 15.73
N THR A 62 9.41 1.99 14.65
CA THR A 62 9.47 0.56 14.36
C THR A 62 10.90 0.16 13.97
N ASP A 63 11.11 -1.06 13.51
CA ASP A 63 12.42 -1.52 13.10
C ASP A 63 12.54 -1.65 11.58
N LYS A 64 13.78 -1.69 11.11
CA LYS A 64 14.12 -1.80 9.68
C LYS A 64 13.49 -3.04 9.03
N SER A 65 13.50 -4.17 9.73
CA SER A 65 12.94 -5.42 9.23
C SER A 65 11.46 -5.29 8.94
N TYR A 66 10.73 -4.59 9.80
CA TYR A 66 9.29 -4.37 9.61
C TYR A 66 9.04 -3.51 8.37
N ILE A 67 9.79 -2.41 8.21
CA ILE A 67 9.68 -1.55 7.02
C ILE A 67 9.99 -2.36 5.76
N SER A 68 11.03 -3.19 5.79
CA SER A 68 11.39 -4.03 4.65
C SER A 68 10.25 -4.96 4.25
N ARG A 69 9.59 -5.58 5.22
CA ARG A 69 8.47 -6.49 4.94
C ARG A 69 7.25 -5.76 4.39
N ILE A 70 6.98 -4.55 4.89
CA ILE A 70 5.89 -3.73 4.34
C ILE A 70 6.18 -3.40 2.88
N GLU A 71 7.41 -2.98 2.57
CA GLU A 71 7.79 -2.58 1.21
C GLU A 71 7.71 -3.74 0.22
N LYS A 72 7.93 -4.96 0.69
CA LYS A 72 7.81 -6.17 -0.13
C LYS A 72 6.37 -6.67 -0.28
N GLY A 73 5.44 -6.06 0.41
CA GLY A 73 4.05 -6.51 0.42
C GLY A 73 3.81 -7.75 1.25
N ALA A 74 4.78 -8.15 2.09
CA ALA A 74 4.67 -9.36 2.90
C ALA A 74 3.74 -9.18 4.09
N ILE A 75 3.61 -7.96 4.60
CA ILE A 75 2.71 -7.65 5.71
C ILE A 75 2.00 -6.33 5.45
N GLU A 76 0.85 -6.15 6.08
CA GLU A 76 0.12 -4.90 6.07
C GLU A 76 0.43 -4.13 7.35
N PRO A 77 0.78 -2.83 7.27
CA PRO A 77 0.92 -2.03 8.48
C PRO A 77 -0.46 -1.79 9.10
N GLY A 78 -0.51 -1.71 10.43
CA GLY A 78 -1.69 -1.22 11.11
C GLY A 78 -1.98 0.23 10.72
N VAL A 79 -3.22 0.67 10.88
CA VAL A 79 -3.65 2.01 10.46
C VAL A 79 -2.80 3.10 11.10
N GLY A 80 -2.52 3.00 12.40
CA GLY A 80 -1.72 4.02 13.09
C GLY A 80 -0.31 4.12 12.53
N LEU A 81 0.36 2.98 12.35
CA LEU A 81 1.70 2.97 11.78
C LEU A 81 1.69 3.46 10.33
N PHE A 82 0.68 3.06 9.55
CA PHE A 82 0.54 3.51 8.17
C PHE A 82 0.50 5.04 8.08
N PHE A 83 -0.33 5.68 8.88
CA PHE A 83 -0.41 7.14 8.88
C PHE A 83 0.89 7.80 9.35
N ARG A 84 1.60 7.20 10.32
CA ARG A 84 2.91 7.71 10.72
C ARG A 84 3.92 7.62 9.59
N ILE A 85 3.91 6.52 8.81
CA ILE A 85 4.78 6.37 7.64
C ILE A 85 4.45 7.43 6.60
N ILE A 86 3.18 7.63 6.29
CA ILE A 86 2.74 8.62 5.32
C ILE A 86 3.21 10.02 5.72
N ASP A 87 3.02 10.38 6.98
CA ASP A 87 3.48 11.68 7.49
C ASP A 87 5.01 11.83 7.41
N ALA A 88 5.74 10.78 7.79
CA ALA A 88 7.21 10.81 7.77
C ALA A 88 7.76 10.97 6.36
N LEU A 89 7.03 10.52 5.35
CA LEU A 89 7.43 10.63 3.96
C LEU A 89 6.92 11.92 3.29
N GLY A 90 6.25 12.78 4.04
CA GLY A 90 5.71 14.03 3.50
C GLY A 90 4.53 13.82 2.57
N LEU A 91 3.88 12.68 2.66
CA LEU A 91 2.71 12.36 1.84
C LEU A 91 1.42 12.71 2.57
N LYS A 92 0.34 12.70 1.82
CA LYS A 92 -0.99 12.95 2.35
C LYS A 92 -1.94 11.87 1.85
N VAL A 93 -2.80 11.39 2.72
CA VAL A 93 -3.86 10.46 2.33
C VAL A 93 -5.09 11.26 1.94
N GLU A 94 -5.62 10.96 0.78
CA GLU A 94 -6.84 11.56 0.29
C GLU A 94 -7.84 10.45 -0.04
N ILE A 95 -9.03 10.55 0.50
CA ILE A 95 -10.10 9.58 0.26
C ILE A 95 -11.08 10.22 -0.71
N VAL A 96 -11.24 9.57 -1.86
CA VAL A 96 -12.13 10.08 -2.90
C VAL A 96 -13.23 9.07 -3.18
N LYS A 97 -14.42 9.60 -3.43
CA LYS A 97 -15.54 8.76 -3.82
C LYS A 97 -15.46 8.53 -5.32
N PRO A 98 -15.47 7.27 -5.79
CA PRO A 98 -15.41 7.03 -7.24
C PRO A 98 -16.64 7.60 -7.92
N MET A 99 -16.40 8.23 -9.05
CA MET A 99 -17.47 8.74 -9.91
C MET A 99 -17.90 7.63 -10.85
N ILE A 100 -18.96 6.95 -10.52
CA ILE A 100 -19.52 5.91 -11.37
C ILE A 100 -20.92 6.34 -11.77
#